data_3bd8ea90810a4fdae59f46740269d446
#
_entry.id   3bd8ea90810a4fdae59f46740269d446
#
_cell.length_a   1.000
_cell.length_b   1.000
_cell.length_c   1.000
_cell.angle_alpha   90.00
_cell.angle_beta   90.00
_cell.angle_gamma   90.00
#
_symmetry.space_group_name_H-M   'P 1'
#
loop_
_entity.id
_entity.type
_entity.pdbx_description
1 polymer ?
#
loop_
_entity_poly.entity_id
_entity_poly.type
_entity_poly.pdbx_seq_one_letter_code
_entity_poly.pdbx_strand_id
1 'polypeptide(L)'
;MVIKSAELETVCGITSKLPENTFPEIAFAGKSNVGKSSLINGLLNRKSLARTSASPGKTQTINFYNINKNLYFVDLPGYGYAKVSQEIRNKWGKMIERYLHASTQLKAVLLLVDIRHAPGENDVTMYNWIVANGYEPVIIATKLDKIKRSQKDKNIKVIRETLGCGKETKIIPFSAVSKQGKEEIWNLIEDSIQTLSLIHI
;
A
#
# COMPACT_ATOMS: atom_id res chain seq x y z
N MET A 1 17.97 -0.86 -0.66
CA MET A 1 18.09 -1.78 0.55
C MET A 1 18.39 -3.23 0.15
N VAL A 2 19.27 -3.92 0.87
CA VAL A 2 19.50 -5.37 0.72
C VAL A 2 18.59 -6.12 1.69
N ILE A 3 17.74 -7.03 1.17
CA ILE A 3 16.80 -7.82 1.98
C ILE A 3 17.48 -9.12 2.41
N LYS A 4 17.88 -9.18 3.68
CA LYS A 4 18.47 -10.36 4.31
C LYS A 4 17.39 -11.29 4.88
N SER A 5 16.40 -10.72 5.56
CA SER A 5 15.24 -11.45 6.12
C SER A 5 13.94 -10.73 5.82
N ALA A 6 12.87 -11.49 5.65
CA ALA A 6 11.51 -10.99 5.54
C ALA A 6 10.56 -12.10 6.00
N GLU A 7 9.74 -11.83 6.99
CA GLU A 7 8.81 -12.79 7.59
C GLU A 7 7.48 -12.15 8.00
N LEU A 8 6.39 -12.90 7.92
CA LEU A 8 5.10 -12.48 8.47
C LEU A 8 5.16 -12.64 9.99
N GLU A 9 5.22 -11.54 10.72
CA GLU A 9 5.38 -11.56 12.17
C GLU A 9 4.05 -11.48 12.91
N THR A 10 3.18 -10.56 12.48
CA THR A 10 1.90 -10.31 13.17
C THR A 10 0.74 -10.22 12.18
N VAL A 11 -0.39 -10.80 12.58
CA VAL A 11 -1.65 -10.76 11.83
C VAL A 11 -2.74 -10.21 12.75
N CYS A 12 -3.29 -9.04 12.40
CA CYS A 12 -4.34 -8.38 13.17
C CYS A 12 -5.70 -8.49 12.46
N GLY A 13 -6.67 -9.10 13.13
CA GLY A 13 -8.08 -9.07 12.73
C GLY A 13 -8.79 -7.81 13.21
N ILE A 14 -10.11 -7.74 12.98
CA ILE A 14 -10.96 -6.58 13.30
C ILE A 14 -10.90 -6.21 14.79
N THR A 15 -10.86 -7.21 15.68
CA THR A 15 -10.85 -7.04 17.14
C THR A 15 -9.46 -7.10 17.77
N SER A 16 -8.43 -7.41 16.98
CA SER A 16 -7.07 -7.55 17.50
C SER A 16 -6.51 -6.20 17.96
N LYS A 17 -5.74 -6.21 19.07
CA LYS A 17 -4.90 -5.08 19.42
C LYS A 17 -3.80 -4.93 18.35
N LEU A 18 -3.52 -3.70 17.95
CA LEU A 18 -2.39 -3.42 17.06
C LEU A 18 -1.07 -3.64 17.82
N PRO A 19 -0.01 -4.15 17.17
CA PRO A 19 1.28 -4.32 17.81
C PRO A 19 1.89 -2.96 18.16
N GLU A 20 2.63 -2.94 19.27
CA GLU A 20 3.44 -1.78 19.66
C GLU A 20 4.83 -1.93 19.02
N ASN A 21 4.93 -1.54 17.75
CA ASN A 21 6.16 -1.65 16.99
C ASN A 21 7.12 -0.50 17.32
N THR A 22 8.42 -0.80 17.27
CA THR A 22 9.50 0.18 17.45
C THR A 22 10.18 0.56 16.14
N PHE A 23 10.03 -0.26 15.10
CA PHE A 23 10.60 0.01 13.78
C PHE A 23 9.62 0.80 12.91
N PRO A 24 10.14 1.61 11.97
CA PRO A 24 9.29 2.34 11.02
C PRO A 24 8.38 1.39 10.23
N GLU A 25 7.20 1.89 9.87
CA GLU A 25 6.18 1.15 9.13
C GLU A 25 5.92 1.82 7.77
N ILE A 26 5.80 1.00 6.73
CA ILE A 26 5.34 1.40 5.39
C ILE A 26 4.06 0.64 5.10
N ALA A 27 2.95 1.35 4.97
CA ALA A 27 1.65 0.74 4.72
C ALA A 27 1.33 0.63 3.22
N PHE A 28 0.70 -0.47 2.85
CA PHE A 28 0.24 -0.75 1.50
C PHE A 28 -1.28 -0.86 1.49
N ALA A 29 -1.94 0.08 0.83
CA ALA A 29 -3.38 0.13 0.64
C ALA A 29 -3.74 -0.11 -0.83
N GLY A 30 -4.90 -0.67 -1.11
CA GLY A 30 -5.34 -0.83 -2.48
C GLY A 30 -6.53 -1.79 -2.62
N LYS A 31 -7.21 -1.66 -3.75
CA LYS A 31 -8.34 -2.53 -4.11
C LYS A 31 -7.89 -3.98 -4.23
N SER A 32 -8.81 -4.90 -3.95
CA SER A 32 -8.58 -6.33 -4.19
C SER A 32 -8.14 -6.59 -5.62
N ASN A 33 -7.13 -7.43 -5.79
CA ASN A 33 -6.55 -7.78 -7.10
C ASN A 33 -5.86 -6.61 -7.85
N VAL A 34 -5.57 -5.51 -7.18
CA VAL A 34 -4.81 -4.39 -7.75
C VAL A 34 -3.34 -4.74 -8.01
N GLY A 35 -2.82 -5.77 -7.34
CA GLY A 35 -1.42 -6.19 -7.43
C GLY A 35 -0.60 -5.95 -6.16
N LYS A 36 -1.26 -5.69 -5.01
CA LYS A 36 -0.61 -5.36 -3.74
C LYS A 36 0.35 -6.46 -3.26
N SER A 37 -0.10 -7.71 -3.17
CA SER A 37 0.77 -8.84 -2.81
C SER A 37 1.91 -9.07 -3.81
N SER A 38 1.66 -8.83 -5.10
CA SER A 38 2.69 -8.93 -6.14
C SER A 38 3.76 -7.84 -5.97
N LEU A 39 3.37 -6.62 -5.60
CA LEU A 39 4.31 -5.54 -5.29
C LEU A 39 5.14 -5.90 -4.04
N ILE A 40 4.50 -6.26 -2.93
CA ILE A 40 5.19 -6.61 -1.68
C ILE A 40 6.20 -7.74 -1.94
N ASN A 41 5.76 -8.83 -2.58
CA ASN A 41 6.64 -9.95 -2.93
C ASN A 41 7.79 -9.52 -3.86
N GLY A 42 7.49 -8.66 -4.84
CA GLY A 42 8.47 -8.11 -5.77
C GLY A 42 9.52 -7.24 -5.09
N LEU A 43 9.12 -6.36 -4.17
CA LEU A 43 10.02 -5.54 -3.37
C LEU A 43 10.94 -6.40 -2.51
N LEU A 44 10.40 -7.42 -1.87
CA LEU A 44 11.12 -8.29 -0.93
C LEU A 44 11.89 -9.43 -1.61
N ASN A 45 11.86 -9.56 -2.95
CA ASN A 45 12.43 -10.69 -3.67
C ASN A 45 11.93 -12.05 -3.16
N ARG A 46 10.65 -12.14 -2.80
CA ARG A 46 9.98 -13.36 -2.34
C ARG A 46 8.91 -13.77 -3.36
N LYS A 47 8.66 -15.09 -3.48
CA LYS A 47 7.67 -15.60 -4.44
C LYS A 47 6.25 -15.59 -3.87
N SER A 48 6.07 -15.78 -2.56
CA SER A 48 4.75 -16.01 -1.94
C SER A 48 4.68 -15.63 -0.45
N LEU A 49 5.47 -14.65 0.00
CA LEU A 49 5.41 -14.18 1.40
C LEU A 49 4.07 -13.48 1.65
N ALA A 50 3.74 -12.48 0.84
CA ALA A 50 2.41 -11.89 0.83
C ALA A 50 1.48 -12.75 -0.05
N ARG A 51 0.42 -13.29 0.57
CA ARG A 51 -0.51 -14.18 -0.14
C ARG A 51 -1.50 -13.38 -0.96
N THR A 52 -1.69 -13.78 -2.20
CA THR A 52 -2.82 -13.34 -3.01
C THR A 52 -4.07 -14.08 -2.51
N SER A 53 -4.94 -13.42 -1.76
CA SER A 53 -6.22 -14.01 -1.37
C SER A 53 -7.13 -14.07 -2.59
N ALA A 54 -7.22 -15.22 -3.21
CA ALA A 54 -8.12 -15.47 -4.35
C ALA A 54 -9.57 -15.74 -3.92
N SER A 55 -9.85 -15.84 -2.61
CA SER A 55 -11.18 -16.23 -2.11
C SER A 55 -11.91 -15.06 -1.48
N PRO A 56 -13.07 -14.63 -2.03
CA PRO A 56 -13.97 -13.69 -1.37
C PRO A 56 -14.46 -14.28 -0.04
N GLY A 57 -14.49 -13.47 1.02
CA GLY A 57 -15.10 -13.86 2.30
C GLY A 57 -14.14 -14.41 3.36
N LYS A 58 -12.84 -14.58 3.10
CA LYS A 58 -11.87 -14.82 4.18
C LYS A 58 -11.70 -13.56 5.01
N THR A 59 -11.58 -13.74 6.33
CA THR A 59 -11.31 -12.67 7.31
C THR A 59 -10.13 -11.83 6.80
N GLN A 60 -10.41 -10.58 6.50
CA GLN A 60 -9.36 -9.65 6.08
C GLN A 60 -8.61 -9.18 7.32
N THR A 61 -7.30 -9.13 7.19
CA THR A 61 -6.38 -8.82 8.28
C THR A 61 -5.41 -7.73 7.85
N ILE A 62 -4.86 -7.02 8.83
CA ILE A 62 -3.65 -6.22 8.66
C ILE A 62 -2.48 -7.14 8.94
N ASN A 63 -1.57 -7.29 7.99
CA ASN A 63 -0.42 -8.18 8.10
C ASN A 63 0.86 -7.38 8.21
N PHE A 64 1.64 -7.64 9.25
CA PHE A 64 2.92 -7.00 9.51
C PHE A 64 4.05 -7.93 9.10
N TYR A 65 4.81 -7.52 8.11
CA TYR A 65 6.00 -8.23 7.64
C TYR A 65 7.24 -7.54 8.20
N ASN A 66 7.99 -8.23 9.05
CA ASN A 66 9.27 -7.74 9.56
C ASN A 66 10.36 -7.92 8.50
N ILE A 67 11.05 -6.83 8.18
CA ILE A 67 12.10 -6.79 7.18
C ILE A 67 13.42 -6.45 7.86
N ASN A 68 14.40 -7.35 7.80
CA ASN A 68 15.75 -7.16 8.35
C ASN A 68 15.78 -6.77 9.84
N LYS A 69 14.71 -6.96 10.61
CA LYS A 69 14.54 -6.52 12.01
C LYS A 69 14.75 -5.00 12.17
N ASN A 70 14.34 -4.20 11.18
CA ASN A 70 14.47 -2.74 11.23
C ASN A 70 13.38 -1.98 10.45
N LEU A 71 12.42 -2.67 9.84
CA LEU A 71 11.35 -2.08 9.06
C LEU A 71 10.15 -3.03 9.02
N TYR A 72 8.94 -2.50 9.08
CA TYR A 72 7.71 -3.25 8.79
C TYR A 72 7.07 -2.83 7.47
N PHE A 73 6.74 -3.81 6.64
CA PHE A 73 5.72 -3.64 5.61
C PHE A 73 4.38 -4.04 6.19
N VAL A 74 3.41 -3.13 6.10
CA VAL A 74 2.07 -3.32 6.66
C VAL A 74 1.08 -3.45 5.51
N ASP A 75 0.62 -4.68 5.29
CA ASP A 75 -0.34 -5.01 4.23
C ASP A 75 -1.75 -4.81 4.76
N LEU A 76 -2.39 -3.71 4.34
CA LEU A 76 -3.76 -3.36 4.73
C LEU A 76 -4.78 -4.23 3.97
N PRO A 77 -5.97 -4.49 4.55
CA PRO A 77 -7.02 -5.22 3.86
C PRO A 77 -7.35 -4.61 2.50
N GLY A 78 -7.46 -5.47 1.48
CA GLY A 78 -7.92 -5.00 0.17
C GLY A 78 -9.40 -4.63 0.22
N TYR A 79 -9.76 -3.48 -0.31
CA TYR A 79 -11.14 -3.01 -0.40
C TYR A 79 -11.79 -3.33 -1.75
N GLY A 80 -13.09 -3.01 -1.90
CA GLY A 80 -13.79 -3.11 -3.19
C GLY A 80 -14.23 -4.51 -3.61
N TYR A 81 -14.37 -5.45 -2.66
CA TYR A 81 -15.01 -6.73 -2.96
C TYR A 81 -16.50 -6.54 -3.21
N ALA A 82 -16.95 -6.83 -4.44
CA ALA A 82 -18.37 -6.71 -4.83
C ALA A 82 -19.31 -7.67 -4.07
N LYS A 83 -18.78 -8.79 -3.56
CA LYS A 83 -19.56 -9.89 -2.95
C LYS A 83 -19.62 -9.85 -1.42
N VAL A 84 -19.17 -8.78 -0.77
CA VAL A 84 -19.28 -8.65 0.69
C VAL A 84 -20.34 -7.63 1.08
N SER A 85 -20.99 -7.86 2.22
CA SER A 85 -22.01 -6.95 2.74
C SER A 85 -21.45 -5.57 3.07
N GLN A 86 -22.30 -4.55 3.08
CA GLN A 86 -21.91 -3.20 3.47
C GLN A 86 -21.37 -3.16 4.90
N GLU A 87 -21.92 -3.99 5.79
CA GLU A 87 -21.46 -4.08 7.19
C GLU A 87 -19.99 -4.55 7.26
N ILE A 88 -19.62 -5.55 6.49
CA ILE A 88 -18.24 -6.04 6.44
C ILE A 88 -17.29 -4.96 5.86
N ARG A 89 -17.72 -4.25 4.82
CA ARG A 89 -16.93 -3.12 4.26
C ARG A 89 -16.70 -2.03 5.30
N ASN A 90 -17.72 -1.70 6.08
CA ASN A 90 -17.62 -0.70 7.15
C ASN A 90 -16.64 -1.16 8.25
N LYS A 91 -16.67 -2.44 8.62
CA LYS A 91 -15.72 -3.00 9.60
C LYS A 91 -14.28 -2.92 9.12
N TRP A 92 -14.01 -3.19 7.84
CA TRP A 92 -12.67 -3.05 7.25
C TRP A 92 -12.23 -1.59 7.19
N GLY A 93 -13.10 -0.68 6.80
CA GLY A 93 -12.84 0.75 6.81
C GLY A 93 -12.40 1.22 8.20
N LYS A 94 -13.19 0.89 9.23
CA LYS A 94 -12.85 1.22 10.63
C LYS A 94 -11.52 0.61 11.09
N MET A 95 -11.17 -0.59 10.63
CA MET A 95 -9.90 -1.23 10.99
C MET A 95 -8.72 -0.49 10.37
N ILE A 96 -8.82 -0.11 9.10
CA ILE A 96 -7.77 0.67 8.40
C ILE A 96 -7.64 2.06 9.04
N GLU A 97 -8.76 2.75 9.26
CA GLU A 97 -8.79 4.06 9.89
C GLU A 97 -8.16 4.03 11.29
N ARG A 98 -8.53 3.02 12.11
CA ARG A 98 -7.92 2.80 13.42
C ARG A 98 -6.41 2.62 13.31
N TYR A 99 -5.91 1.87 12.34
CA TYR A 99 -4.48 1.68 12.12
C TYR A 99 -3.80 2.99 11.73
N LEU A 100 -4.32 3.72 10.74
CA LEU A 100 -3.76 4.99 10.29
C LEU A 100 -3.70 6.03 11.42
N HIS A 101 -4.70 6.02 12.32
CA HIS A 101 -4.76 6.95 13.45
C HIS A 101 -3.86 6.54 14.62
N ALA A 102 -3.73 5.25 14.88
CA ALA A 102 -3.06 4.74 16.09
C ALA A 102 -1.57 4.45 15.89
N SER A 103 -1.10 4.22 14.66
CA SER A 103 0.31 3.91 14.42
C SER A 103 1.19 5.14 14.64
N THR A 104 2.14 5.04 15.57
CA THR A 104 3.17 6.06 15.83
C THR A 104 4.41 5.87 14.96
N GLN A 105 4.53 4.72 14.29
CA GLN A 105 5.69 4.33 13.48
C GLN A 105 5.46 4.42 11.97
N LEU A 106 4.23 4.74 11.55
CA LEU A 106 3.88 4.86 10.13
C LEU A 106 4.60 6.05 9.48
N LYS A 107 5.40 5.78 8.45
CA LYS A 107 6.23 6.78 7.75
C LYS A 107 5.69 7.12 6.37
N ALA A 108 5.11 6.14 5.67
CA ALA A 108 4.52 6.36 4.36
C ALA A 108 3.36 5.40 4.10
N VAL A 109 2.40 5.85 3.32
CA VAL A 109 1.30 5.02 2.80
C VAL A 109 1.40 4.95 1.28
N LEU A 110 1.59 3.75 0.76
CA LEU A 110 1.58 3.47 -0.66
C LEU A 110 0.16 3.04 -1.07
N LEU A 111 -0.53 3.88 -1.83
CA LEU A 111 -1.86 3.59 -2.36
C LEU A 111 -1.74 3.03 -3.78
N LEU A 112 -2.13 1.77 -3.95
CA LEU A 112 -2.04 1.08 -5.22
C LEU A 112 -3.31 1.27 -6.03
N VAL A 113 -3.15 1.66 -7.30
CA VAL A 113 -4.23 1.76 -8.29
C VAL A 113 -3.83 1.03 -9.58
N ASP A 114 -4.80 0.53 -10.33
CA ASP A 114 -4.55 -0.15 -11.60
C ASP A 114 -4.39 0.90 -12.72
N ILE A 115 -3.20 0.97 -13.35
CA ILE A 115 -2.90 1.99 -14.37
C ILE A 115 -3.81 1.91 -15.60
N ARG A 116 -4.49 0.78 -15.81
CA ARG A 116 -5.36 0.55 -16.97
C ARG A 116 -6.68 1.33 -16.93
N HIS A 117 -7.10 1.76 -15.74
CA HIS A 117 -8.40 2.33 -15.48
C HIS A 117 -8.31 3.60 -14.64
N ALA A 118 -9.31 4.47 -14.76
CA ALA A 118 -9.49 5.53 -13.78
C ALA A 118 -9.74 4.92 -12.38
N PRO A 119 -9.19 5.50 -11.30
CA PRO A 119 -9.51 5.10 -9.93
C PRO A 119 -11.03 5.12 -9.68
N GLY A 120 -11.54 4.12 -8.97
CA GLY A 120 -12.95 4.05 -8.60
C GLY A 120 -13.25 4.82 -7.31
N GLU A 121 -14.53 4.93 -6.95
CA GLU A 121 -14.99 5.62 -5.73
C GLU A 121 -14.28 5.15 -4.45
N ASN A 122 -14.03 3.84 -4.32
CA ASN A 122 -13.32 3.29 -3.17
C ASN A 122 -11.84 3.72 -3.13
N ASP A 123 -11.21 3.92 -4.29
CA ASP A 123 -9.82 4.41 -4.36
C ASP A 123 -9.76 5.89 -3.94
N VAL A 124 -10.74 6.69 -4.39
CA VAL A 124 -10.90 8.09 -3.98
C VAL A 124 -11.18 8.19 -2.47
N THR A 125 -12.07 7.36 -1.95
CA THR A 125 -12.37 7.30 -0.52
C THR A 125 -11.13 6.96 0.29
N MET A 126 -10.36 5.95 -0.13
CA MET A 126 -9.11 5.57 0.55
C MET A 126 -8.06 6.69 0.49
N TYR A 127 -7.91 7.34 -0.66
CA TYR A 127 -7.02 8.50 -0.81
C TYR A 127 -7.39 9.59 0.20
N ASN A 128 -8.67 9.97 0.26
CA ASN A 128 -9.16 10.99 1.17
C ASN A 128 -8.98 10.61 2.65
N TRP A 129 -9.16 9.33 3.01
CA TRP A 129 -8.90 8.86 4.39
C TRP A 129 -7.44 8.97 4.78
N ILE A 130 -6.52 8.61 3.88
CA ILE A 130 -5.08 8.73 4.12
C ILE A 130 -4.73 10.21 4.36
N VAL A 131 -5.22 11.10 3.50
CA VAL A 131 -4.99 12.56 3.62
C VAL A 131 -5.61 13.12 4.90
N ALA A 132 -6.84 12.72 5.24
CA ALA A 132 -7.53 13.15 6.46
C ALA A 132 -6.80 12.74 7.76
N ASN A 133 -6.01 11.66 7.72
CA ASN A 133 -5.15 11.23 8.82
C ASN A 133 -3.75 11.89 8.80
N GLY A 134 -3.53 12.90 7.96
CA GLY A 134 -2.30 13.69 7.93
C GLY A 134 -1.16 13.08 7.11
N TYR A 135 -1.43 12.06 6.30
CA TYR A 135 -0.42 11.46 5.42
C TYR A 135 -0.60 11.91 3.97
N GLU A 136 0.51 12.13 3.28
CA GLU A 136 0.50 12.27 1.82
C GLU A 136 0.74 10.89 1.19
N PRO A 137 -0.26 10.30 0.50
CA PRO A 137 -0.09 8.99 -0.09
C PRO A 137 0.82 9.03 -1.31
N VAL A 138 1.71 8.05 -1.43
CA VAL A 138 2.42 7.78 -2.67
C VAL A 138 1.58 6.84 -3.51
N ILE A 139 1.26 7.23 -4.72
CA ILE A 139 0.42 6.44 -5.62
C ILE A 139 1.31 5.47 -6.41
N ILE A 140 1.02 4.17 -6.31
CA ILE A 140 1.67 3.15 -7.12
C ILE A 140 0.71 2.70 -8.23
N ALA A 141 0.99 3.13 -9.46
CA ALA A 141 0.19 2.76 -10.64
C ALA A 141 0.65 1.39 -11.16
N THR A 142 -0.02 0.34 -10.72
CA THR A 142 0.34 -1.06 -10.98
C THR A 142 -0.04 -1.54 -12.38
N LYS A 143 0.47 -2.72 -12.77
CA LYS A 143 0.18 -3.40 -14.05
C LYS A 143 0.61 -2.60 -15.29
N LEU A 144 1.72 -1.87 -15.17
CA LEU A 144 2.30 -1.09 -16.27
C LEU A 144 2.55 -1.93 -17.53
N ASP A 145 2.87 -3.23 -17.36
CA ASP A 145 3.05 -4.20 -18.45
C ASP A 145 1.78 -4.49 -19.26
N LYS A 146 0.62 -4.05 -18.80
CA LYS A 146 -0.68 -4.27 -19.47
C LYS A 146 -1.13 -3.09 -20.32
N ILE A 147 -0.34 -2.03 -20.44
CA ILE A 147 -0.63 -0.88 -21.30
C ILE A 147 0.53 -0.64 -22.28
N LYS A 148 0.22 0.06 -23.38
CA LYS A 148 1.26 0.53 -24.33
C LYS A 148 2.02 1.70 -23.72
N ARG A 149 3.32 1.83 -24.05
CA ARG A 149 4.15 2.94 -23.59
C ARG A 149 3.53 4.32 -23.88
N SER A 150 2.88 4.48 -25.04
CA SER A 150 2.20 5.72 -25.43
C SER A 150 0.98 6.09 -24.58
N GLN A 151 0.43 5.14 -23.81
CA GLN A 151 -0.74 5.38 -22.93
C GLN A 151 -0.34 5.79 -21.52
N LYS A 152 0.93 5.59 -21.13
CA LYS A 152 1.42 5.77 -19.76
C LYS A 152 1.09 7.15 -19.21
N ASP A 153 1.52 8.21 -19.89
CA ASP A 153 1.39 9.58 -19.39
C ASP A 153 -0.08 10.05 -19.34
N LYS A 154 -0.87 9.64 -20.33
CA LYS A 154 -2.33 9.86 -20.34
C LYS A 154 -2.98 9.19 -19.12
N ASN A 155 -2.66 7.94 -18.84
CA ASN A 155 -3.28 7.20 -17.74
C ASN A 155 -2.84 7.74 -16.38
N ILE A 156 -1.58 8.16 -16.22
CA ILE A 156 -1.10 8.85 -15.01
C ILE A 156 -1.87 10.15 -14.79
N LYS A 157 -2.11 10.94 -15.85
CA LYS A 157 -2.91 12.16 -15.78
C LYS A 157 -4.32 11.86 -15.29
N VAL A 158 -4.98 10.85 -15.85
CA VAL A 158 -6.33 10.41 -15.43
C VAL A 158 -6.33 10.01 -13.95
N ILE A 159 -5.34 9.24 -13.49
CA ILE A 159 -5.22 8.87 -12.08
C ILE A 159 -5.13 10.11 -11.20
N ARG A 160 -4.26 11.06 -11.53
CA ARG A 160 -4.08 12.30 -10.79
C ARG A 160 -5.36 13.13 -10.70
N GLU A 161 -6.03 13.33 -11.81
CA GLU A 161 -7.28 14.09 -11.90
C GLU A 161 -8.41 13.41 -11.12
N THR A 162 -8.55 12.09 -11.25
CA THR A 162 -9.62 11.34 -10.56
C THR A 162 -9.43 11.32 -9.06
N LEU A 163 -8.20 11.15 -8.56
CA LEU A 163 -7.92 11.20 -7.12
C LEU A 163 -7.93 12.63 -6.56
N GLY A 164 -7.88 13.65 -7.42
CA GLY A 164 -7.77 15.05 -6.98
C GLY A 164 -6.43 15.38 -6.31
N CYS A 165 -5.38 14.61 -6.62
CA CYS A 165 -4.08 14.81 -5.98
C CYS A 165 -3.27 15.94 -6.65
N GLY A 166 -2.50 16.67 -5.83
CA GLY A 166 -1.67 17.78 -6.26
C GLY A 166 -0.53 17.38 -7.20
N LYS A 167 0.13 18.36 -7.78
CA LYS A 167 1.30 18.13 -8.66
C LYS A 167 2.45 17.45 -7.92
N GLU A 168 2.60 17.74 -6.63
CA GLU A 168 3.66 17.21 -5.76
C GLU A 168 3.45 15.75 -5.38
N THR A 169 2.19 15.26 -5.43
CA THR A 169 1.91 13.85 -5.11
C THR A 169 2.62 12.92 -6.09
N LYS A 170 3.49 12.06 -5.58
CA LYS A 170 4.25 11.11 -6.39
C LYS A 170 3.34 10.00 -6.92
N ILE A 171 3.41 9.75 -8.24
CA ILE A 171 2.75 8.63 -8.91
C ILE A 171 3.82 7.81 -9.60
N ILE A 172 4.08 6.60 -9.10
CA ILE A 172 5.12 5.70 -9.59
C ILE A 172 4.49 4.56 -10.38
N PRO A 173 4.69 4.48 -11.70
CA PRO A 173 4.26 3.34 -12.49
C PRO A 173 5.07 2.09 -12.13
N PHE A 174 4.38 0.96 -11.93
CA PHE A 174 5.00 -0.28 -11.50
C PHE A 174 4.53 -1.48 -12.33
N SER A 175 5.47 -2.37 -12.66
CA SER A 175 5.20 -3.69 -13.23
C SER A 175 5.85 -4.80 -12.38
N ALA A 176 5.04 -5.73 -11.89
CA ALA A 176 5.55 -6.92 -11.20
C ALA A 176 6.30 -7.87 -12.16
N VAL A 177 5.98 -7.82 -13.46
CA VAL A 177 6.58 -8.68 -14.50
C VAL A 177 7.97 -8.17 -14.88
N SER A 178 8.08 -6.90 -15.30
CA SER A 178 9.35 -6.30 -15.73
C SER A 178 10.17 -5.72 -14.57
N LYS A 179 9.61 -5.64 -13.37
CA LYS A 179 10.18 -4.99 -12.19
C LYS A 179 10.43 -3.48 -12.35
N GLN A 180 9.91 -2.87 -13.41
CA GLN A 180 9.99 -1.43 -13.59
C GLN A 180 9.30 -0.69 -12.43
N GLY A 181 9.90 0.40 -11.96
CA GLY A 181 9.44 1.19 -10.82
C GLY A 181 9.91 0.66 -9.45
N LYS A 182 10.46 -0.56 -9.36
CA LYS A 182 10.89 -1.16 -8.09
C LYS A 182 11.96 -0.35 -7.37
N GLU A 183 12.97 0.10 -8.09
CA GLU A 183 14.08 0.88 -7.53
C GLU A 183 13.57 2.24 -7.03
N GLU A 184 12.74 2.90 -7.81
CA GLU A 184 12.13 4.19 -7.43
C GLU A 184 11.29 4.08 -6.15
N ILE A 185 10.50 2.99 -6.02
CA ILE A 185 9.73 2.71 -4.80
C ILE A 185 10.66 2.48 -3.60
N TRP A 186 11.77 1.72 -3.77
CA TRP A 186 12.73 1.51 -2.69
C TRP A 186 13.42 2.79 -2.25
N ASN A 187 13.86 3.64 -3.20
CA ASN A 187 14.47 4.93 -2.88
C ASN A 187 13.52 5.79 -2.04
N LEU A 188 12.23 5.86 -2.44
CA LEU A 188 11.22 6.58 -1.68
C LEU A 188 11.02 6.00 -0.27
N ILE A 189 10.99 4.67 -0.12
CA ILE A 189 10.87 4.03 1.19
C ILE A 189 12.08 4.37 2.06
N GLU A 190 13.29 4.30 1.53
CA GLU A 190 14.52 4.64 2.25
C GLU A 190 14.54 6.11 2.68
N ASP A 191 14.16 7.03 1.80
CA ASP A 191 14.03 8.46 2.10
C ASP A 191 13.03 8.69 3.24
N SER A 192 11.86 8.02 3.19
CA SER A 192 10.81 8.16 4.21
C SER A 192 11.25 7.68 5.61
N ILE A 193 12.17 6.72 5.66
CA ILE A 193 12.72 6.21 6.92
C ILE A 193 13.82 7.14 7.46
N GLN A 194 14.65 7.73 6.58
CA GLN A 194 15.80 8.54 6.97
C GLN A 194 15.44 9.95 7.42
N THR A 195 14.40 10.55 6.88
CA THR A 195 14.03 11.96 7.12
C THR A 195 13.78 12.29 8.60
N LEU A 196 13.51 11.30 9.46
CA LEU A 196 13.26 11.50 10.89
C LEU A 196 14.47 11.27 11.79
N SER A 197 15.57 10.71 11.28
CA SER A 197 16.82 10.64 12.06
C SER A 197 17.51 12.01 12.20
N LEU A 198 17.11 13.00 11.41
CA LEU A 198 17.66 14.37 11.42
C LEU A 198 16.88 15.37 12.29
N ILE A 199 15.69 15.00 12.80
CA ILE A 199 14.83 15.90 13.59
C ILE A 199 15.03 15.71 15.12
N HIS A 200 15.82 14.72 15.54
CA HIS A 200 16.12 14.42 16.93
C HIS A 200 17.58 14.71 17.32
N ILE A 201 18.16 15.82 16.79
CA ILE A 201 19.41 16.40 17.29
C ILE A 201 19.12 17.78 17.86
#